data_dddd4298fbbb6e2d5317b6702340ca8a
#
_entry.id   dddd4298fbbb6e2d5317b6702340ca8a
#
_cell.length_a   1.000
_cell.length_b   1.000
_cell.length_c   1.000
_cell.angle_alpha   90.00
_cell.angle_beta   90.00
_cell.angle_gamma   90.00
#
_symmetry.space_group_name_H-M   'P 1'
#
loop_
_entity.id
_entity.type
_entity.pdbx_description
1 polymer ?
#
loop_
_entity_poly.entity_id
_entity_poly.type
_entity_poly.pdbx_seq_one_letter_code
_entity_poly.pdbx_strand_id
1 'polypeptide(L)'
;METSKVKILTEEIGGGGPLMIIAGPCVIESRDVVFHTAARLKEICSALGLPYVLKSSYDKANRSSVSSFRGPGLERGLQVLSDARASFGVPVISDVHSVDEVEAAAQALDALQIPAFLSRQTGLILAVSRTGKPGNIKKGQFLSPQEMGNAVEKFTSTGNRSLMLTERGSAFGYNNLVVDMRGIPIMRAFGYPVVFDATHSVQLPGGQGARSGGQREFALTLAKAAVAAGADGIFIEVHPEPEKALCDGPNMIALDDVHEFLAALKRIKEAL
;
A
#
# COMPACT_ATOMS: atom_id res chain seq x y z
N MET A 1 15.96 13.83 -8.36
CA MET A 1 16.91 12.73 -8.14
C MET A 1 16.16 11.43 -8.46
N GLU A 2 16.70 10.59 -9.35
CA GLU A 2 16.10 9.30 -9.67
C GLU A 2 16.27 8.33 -8.51
N THR A 3 15.23 7.55 -8.25
CA THR A 3 15.26 6.45 -7.27
C THR A 3 15.75 5.16 -7.95
N SER A 4 16.18 4.19 -7.15
CA SER A 4 16.46 2.84 -7.66
C SER A 4 15.18 2.22 -8.26
N LYS A 5 15.37 1.28 -9.18
CA LYS A 5 14.27 0.47 -9.70
C LYS A 5 14.05 -0.73 -8.80
N VAL A 6 12.79 -1.01 -8.48
CA VAL A 6 12.37 -2.19 -7.72
C VAL A 6 11.44 -3.01 -8.60
N LYS A 7 11.82 -4.27 -8.83
CA LYS A 7 11.02 -5.20 -9.62
C LYS A 7 10.13 -6.04 -8.72
N ILE A 8 8.83 -6.07 -9.05
CA ILE A 8 7.82 -6.91 -8.39
C ILE A 8 7.23 -7.83 -9.45
N LEU A 9 7.73 -9.05 -9.55
CA LEU A 9 7.39 -10.05 -10.57
C LEU A 9 7.60 -9.47 -11.99
N THR A 10 6.52 -9.03 -12.66
CA THR A 10 6.54 -8.47 -14.03
C THR A 10 6.59 -6.95 -14.05
N GLU A 11 6.27 -6.31 -12.93
CA GLU A 11 6.14 -4.86 -12.81
C GLU A 11 7.41 -4.24 -12.22
N GLU A 12 7.63 -2.96 -12.51
CA GLU A 12 8.79 -2.20 -12.02
C GLU A 12 8.36 -0.81 -11.52
N ILE A 13 8.87 -0.39 -10.36
CA ILE A 13 8.64 0.93 -9.78
C ILE A 13 9.95 1.68 -9.56
N GLY A 14 9.94 3.00 -9.72
CA GLY A 14 11.11 3.88 -9.54
C GLY A 14 11.86 4.16 -10.84
N GLY A 15 13.05 4.78 -10.73
CA GLY A 15 13.90 5.11 -11.89
C GLY A 15 13.25 6.04 -12.91
N GLY A 16 12.33 6.93 -12.49
CA GLY A 16 11.62 7.83 -13.41
C GLY A 16 10.57 7.15 -14.30
N GLY A 17 10.26 5.87 -14.06
CA GLY A 17 9.27 5.09 -14.80
C GLY A 17 7.81 5.55 -14.61
N PRO A 18 6.85 4.81 -15.20
CA PRO A 18 5.43 5.10 -15.07
C PRO A 18 4.97 4.99 -13.59
N LEU A 19 3.84 5.63 -13.29
CA LEU A 19 3.26 5.62 -11.95
C LEU A 19 2.75 4.22 -11.60
N MET A 20 3.37 3.56 -10.62
CA MET A 20 2.94 2.25 -10.13
C MET A 20 1.62 2.35 -9.36
N ILE A 21 0.69 1.45 -9.63
CA ILE A 21 -0.58 1.35 -8.88
C ILE A 21 -0.55 0.11 -7.99
N ILE A 22 -0.64 0.31 -6.68
CA ILE A 22 -0.83 -0.74 -5.68
C ILE A 22 -2.26 -0.62 -5.18
N ALA A 23 -3.14 -1.54 -5.58
CA ALA A 23 -4.57 -1.39 -5.33
C ALA A 23 -5.28 -2.71 -5.08
N GLY A 24 -6.39 -2.66 -4.33
CA GLY A 24 -7.26 -3.80 -4.07
C GLY A 24 -8.11 -3.61 -2.83
N PRO A 25 -8.90 -4.62 -2.41
CA PRO A 25 -9.71 -4.54 -1.20
C PRO A 25 -8.83 -4.37 0.05
N CYS A 26 -9.31 -3.61 1.03
CA CYS A 26 -8.63 -3.39 2.31
C CYS A 26 -8.19 -4.72 2.96
N VAL A 27 -9.13 -5.67 3.02
CA VAL A 27 -8.95 -7.01 3.57
C VAL A 27 -9.65 -8.02 2.66
N ILE A 28 -9.19 -9.25 2.66
CA ILE A 28 -9.86 -10.36 1.96
C ILE A 28 -11.18 -10.67 2.68
N GLU A 29 -12.28 -10.14 2.20
CA GLU A 29 -13.61 -10.41 2.73
C GLU A 29 -14.16 -11.74 2.18
N SER A 30 -13.97 -11.94 0.87
CA SER A 30 -14.25 -13.18 0.16
C SER A 30 -13.34 -13.30 -1.06
N ARG A 31 -13.23 -14.52 -1.60
CA ARG A 31 -12.54 -14.77 -2.87
C ARG A 31 -13.18 -13.95 -4.01
N ASP A 32 -14.50 -13.89 -4.06
CA ASP A 32 -15.24 -13.21 -5.14
C ASP A 32 -14.98 -11.70 -5.16
N VAL A 33 -14.96 -11.04 -4.01
CA VAL A 33 -14.63 -9.60 -3.90
C VAL A 33 -13.20 -9.34 -4.41
N VAL A 34 -12.25 -10.16 -4.00
CA VAL A 34 -10.84 -10.01 -4.44
C VAL A 34 -10.72 -10.23 -5.96
N PHE A 35 -11.35 -11.27 -6.49
CA PHE A 35 -11.25 -11.63 -7.90
C PHE A 35 -11.95 -10.60 -8.80
N HIS A 36 -13.15 -10.17 -8.44
CA HIS A 36 -13.88 -9.13 -9.17
C HIS A 36 -13.07 -7.81 -9.20
N THR A 37 -12.57 -7.39 -8.04
CA THR A 37 -11.77 -6.16 -7.93
C THR A 37 -10.47 -6.27 -8.71
N ALA A 38 -9.75 -7.40 -8.60
CA ALA A 38 -8.48 -7.60 -9.30
C ALA A 38 -8.65 -7.59 -10.82
N ALA A 39 -9.66 -8.29 -11.35
CA ALA A 39 -9.98 -8.31 -12.78
C ALA A 39 -10.22 -6.88 -13.31
N ARG A 40 -11.08 -6.14 -12.63
CA ARG A 40 -11.44 -4.78 -13.05
C ARG A 40 -10.28 -3.79 -12.94
N LEU A 41 -9.50 -3.86 -11.86
CA LEU A 41 -8.29 -3.03 -11.72
C LEU A 41 -7.23 -3.33 -12.79
N LYS A 42 -7.03 -4.62 -13.13
CA LYS A 42 -6.15 -5.02 -14.23
C LYS A 42 -6.59 -4.40 -15.56
N GLU A 43 -7.89 -4.46 -15.89
CA GLU A 43 -8.44 -3.85 -17.11
C GLU A 43 -8.18 -2.34 -17.15
N ILE A 44 -8.51 -1.63 -16.05
CA ILE A 44 -8.34 -0.18 -15.94
C ILE A 44 -6.85 0.20 -16.08
N CYS A 45 -5.97 -0.46 -15.34
CA CYS A 45 -4.53 -0.16 -15.37
C CYS A 45 -3.93 -0.47 -16.76
N SER A 46 -4.32 -1.58 -17.39
CA SER A 46 -3.88 -1.93 -18.75
C SER A 46 -4.35 -0.88 -19.77
N ALA A 47 -5.60 -0.43 -19.71
CA ALA A 47 -6.14 0.60 -20.60
C ALA A 47 -5.42 1.94 -20.44
N LEU A 48 -4.95 2.25 -19.23
CA LEU A 48 -4.21 3.46 -18.92
C LEU A 48 -2.68 3.30 -19.12
N GLY A 49 -2.18 2.10 -19.40
CA GLY A 49 -0.73 1.83 -19.50
C GLY A 49 0.00 2.01 -18.18
N LEU A 50 -0.65 1.70 -17.05
CA LEU A 50 -0.09 1.82 -15.71
C LEU A 50 0.28 0.43 -15.16
N PRO A 51 1.50 0.25 -14.58
CA PRO A 51 1.86 -0.97 -13.88
C PRO A 51 0.96 -1.18 -12.66
N TYR A 52 0.57 -2.43 -12.39
CA TYR A 52 -0.41 -2.76 -11.35
C TYR A 52 0.04 -3.93 -10.48
N VAL A 53 -0.09 -3.76 -9.16
CA VAL A 53 0.12 -4.77 -8.12
C VAL A 53 -1.17 -4.91 -7.31
N LEU A 54 -1.71 -6.12 -7.23
CA LEU A 54 -2.89 -6.41 -6.39
C LEU A 54 -2.48 -6.42 -4.92
N LYS A 55 -3.14 -5.59 -4.13
CA LYS A 55 -2.97 -5.59 -2.66
C LYS A 55 -4.26 -5.99 -1.96
N SER A 56 -4.17 -6.94 -1.05
CA SER A 56 -5.21 -7.15 -0.02
C SER A 56 -4.58 -7.76 1.23
N SER A 57 -5.13 -7.47 2.42
CA SER A 57 -4.61 -8.03 3.67
C SER A 57 -5.32 -9.34 4.01
N TYR A 58 -4.58 -10.35 4.41
CA TYR A 58 -5.15 -11.61 4.92
C TYR A 58 -5.60 -11.50 6.39
N ASP A 59 -5.05 -10.54 7.13
CA ASP A 59 -5.45 -10.18 8.49
C ASP A 59 -5.33 -8.67 8.71
N LYS A 60 -6.20 -8.12 9.52
CA LYS A 60 -6.13 -6.77 10.08
C LYS A 60 -5.82 -6.87 11.56
N ALA A 61 -4.54 -7.08 11.89
CA ALA A 61 -4.06 -7.33 13.24
C ALA A 61 -4.20 -6.12 14.21
N ASN A 62 -4.44 -4.91 13.68
CA ASN A 62 -4.49 -3.65 14.43
C ASN A 62 -5.89 -3.06 14.58
N ARG A 63 -6.95 -3.88 14.56
CA ARG A 63 -8.34 -3.39 14.73
C ARG A 63 -8.57 -2.77 16.11
N SER A 64 -9.37 -1.71 16.16
CA SER A 64 -9.72 -1.01 17.41
C SER A 64 -10.61 -1.83 18.34
N SER A 65 -11.44 -2.73 17.78
CA SER A 65 -12.33 -3.62 18.55
C SER A 65 -11.99 -5.09 18.31
N VAL A 66 -12.02 -5.89 19.35
CA VAL A 66 -11.81 -7.35 19.29
C VAL A 66 -12.87 -8.06 18.43
N SER A 67 -14.08 -7.49 18.34
CA SER A 67 -15.19 -8.02 17.54
C SER A 67 -15.15 -7.60 16.06
N SER A 68 -14.21 -6.75 15.66
CA SER A 68 -14.10 -6.30 14.26
C SER A 68 -13.67 -7.45 13.35
N PHE A 69 -14.16 -7.43 12.12
CA PHE A 69 -13.74 -8.38 11.09
C PHE A 69 -12.24 -8.22 10.81
N ARG A 70 -11.51 -9.32 10.83
CA ARG A 70 -10.05 -9.33 10.66
C ARG A 70 -9.59 -9.91 9.33
N GLY A 71 -10.37 -10.72 8.67
CA GLY A 71 -10.00 -11.43 7.45
C GLY A 71 -10.02 -12.95 7.62
N PRO A 72 -9.63 -13.72 6.58
CA PRO A 72 -9.65 -15.18 6.58
C PRO A 72 -8.47 -15.84 7.33
N GLY A 73 -7.48 -15.05 7.75
CA GLY A 73 -6.21 -15.53 8.32
C GLY A 73 -5.16 -15.88 7.27
N LEU A 74 -3.96 -16.21 7.75
CA LEU A 74 -2.76 -16.36 6.94
C LEU A 74 -2.94 -17.36 5.79
N GLU A 75 -3.18 -18.62 6.10
CA GLU A 75 -3.19 -19.72 5.11
C GLU A 75 -4.22 -19.48 4.00
N ARG A 76 -5.48 -19.23 4.39
CA ARG A 76 -6.56 -19.03 3.42
C ARG A 76 -6.38 -17.75 2.63
N GLY A 77 -5.88 -16.70 3.26
CA GLY A 77 -5.65 -15.42 2.60
C GLY A 77 -4.51 -15.51 1.59
N LEU A 78 -3.41 -16.16 1.91
CA LEU A 78 -2.29 -16.39 0.99
C LEU A 78 -2.72 -17.25 -0.20
N GLN A 79 -3.58 -18.26 0.03
CA GLN A 79 -4.14 -19.06 -1.06
C GLN A 79 -4.98 -18.22 -2.01
N VAL A 80 -5.88 -17.35 -1.51
CA VAL A 80 -6.70 -16.45 -2.35
C VAL A 80 -5.84 -15.52 -3.18
N LEU A 81 -4.77 -14.95 -2.62
CA LEU A 81 -3.84 -14.06 -3.35
C LEU A 81 -3.03 -14.83 -4.40
N SER A 82 -2.56 -16.02 -4.07
CA SER A 82 -1.85 -16.90 -5.03
C SER A 82 -2.75 -17.29 -6.20
N ASP A 83 -4.01 -17.64 -5.94
CA ASP A 83 -5.00 -17.95 -6.97
C ASP A 83 -5.29 -16.74 -7.85
N ALA A 84 -5.43 -15.53 -7.26
CA ALA A 84 -5.64 -14.30 -8.01
C ALA A 84 -4.44 -13.98 -8.92
N ARG A 85 -3.20 -14.13 -8.40
CA ARG A 85 -1.98 -14.01 -9.18
C ARG A 85 -1.98 -14.95 -10.39
N ALA A 86 -2.28 -16.22 -10.16
CA ALA A 86 -2.31 -17.23 -11.24
C ALA A 86 -3.38 -16.95 -12.28
N SER A 87 -4.58 -16.49 -11.83
CA SER A 87 -5.72 -16.24 -12.73
C SER A 87 -5.57 -14.97 -13.56
N PHE A 88 -4.97 -13.92 -12.99
CA PHE A 88 -4.89 -12.61 -13.65
C PHE A 88 -3.48 -12.26 -14.14
N GLY A 89 -2.44 -12.99 -13.75
CA GLY A 89 -1.07 -12.67 -14.11
C GLY A 89 -0.56 -11.34 -13.52
N VAL A 90 -1.11 -10.90 -12.38
CA VAL A 90 -0.74 -9.68 -11.70
C VAL A 90 0.08 -9.99 -10.44
N PRO A 91 1.13 -9.22 -10.12
CA PRO A 91 1.85 -9.38 -8.86
C PRO A 91 0.94 -9.15 -7.65
N VAL A 92 1.26 -9.80 -6.54
CA VAL A 92 0.47 -9.69 -5.29
C VAL A 92 1.33 -9.25 -4.11
N ILE A 93 0.77 -8.38 -3.26
CA ILE A 93 1.37 -7.89 -2.03
C ILE A 93 0.37 -7.94 -0.87
N SER A 94 0.83 -8.28 0.32
CA SER A 94 0.04 -8.22 1.56
C SER A 94 0.89 -7.76 2.73
N ASP A 95 0.21 -7.33 3.81
CA ASP A 95 0.84 -7.02 5.08
C ASP A 95 1.34 -8.29 5.77
N VAL A 96 2.48 -8.20 6.46
CA VAL A 96 2.97 -9.19 7.43
C VAL A 96 3.02 -8.56 8.82
N HIS A 97 2.65 -9.30 9.87
CA HIS A 97 2.43 -8.73 11.20
C HIS A 97 3.39 -9.27 12.26
N SER A 98 3.97 -10.45 12.04
CA SER A 98 4.96 -11.08 12.91
C SER A 98 6.08 -11.73 12.11
N VAL A 99 7.19 -12.01 12.77
CA VAL A 99 8.33 -12.71 12.14
C VAL A 99 7.94 -14.11 11.66
N ASP A 100 7.07 -14.78 12.39
CA ASP A 100 6.64 -16.17 12.10
C ASP A 100 5.80 -16.29 10.82
N GLU A 101 5.15 -15.20 10.38
CA GLU A 101 4.36 -15.17 9.15
C GLU A 101 5.22 -15.00 7.90
N VAL A 102 6.43 -14.41 8.03
CA VAL A 102 7.21 -13.89 6.91
C VAL A 102 7.59 -14.98 5.92
N GLU A 103 8.00 -16.16 6.38
CA GLU A 103 8.43 -17.24 5.49
C GLU A 103 7.28 -17.75 4.62
N ALA A 104 6.13 -18.05 5.22
CA ALA A 104 4.93 -18.49 4.50
C ALA A 104 4.43 -17.42 3.53
N ALA A 105 4.42 -16.15 3.96
CA ALA A 105 4.03 -15.02 3.12
C ALA A 105 4.97 -14.86 1.91
N ALA A 106 6.28 -15.00 2.10
CA ALA A 106 7.27 -14.87 1.03
C ALA A 106 7.17 -15.96 -0.05
N GLN A 107 6.66 -17.14 0.29
CA GLN A 107 6.40 -18.21 -0.69
C GLN A 107 5.21 -17.88 -1.61
N ALA A 108 4.20 -17.21 -1.10
CA ALA A 108 2.97 -16.92 -1.82
C ALA A 108 2.94 -15.53 -2.50
N LEU A 109 3.62 -14.54 -1.92
CA LEU A 109 3.57 -13.15 -2.34
C LEU A 109 4.80 -12.76 -3.17
N ASP A 110 4.63 -11.74 -4.02
CA ASP A 110 5.70 -11.19 -4.85
C ASP A 110 6.41 -10.01 -4.17
N ALA A 111 5.73 -9.35 -3.22
CA ALA A 111 6.29 -8.34 -2.32
C ALA A 111 5.65 -8.44 -0.93
N LEU A 112 6.37 -8.00 0.10
CA LEU A 112 5.91 -8.02 1.50
C LEU A 112 5.75 -6.59 2.00
N GLN A 113 4.62 -6.28 2.66
CA GLN A 113 4.38 -4.98 3.25
C GLN A 113 4.51 -5.01 4.76
N ILE A 114 5.26 -4.05 5.32
CA ILE A 114 5.33 -3.80 6.76
C ILE A 114 4.35 -2.67 7.09
N PRO A 115 3.31 -2.93 7.91
CA PRO A 115 2.32 -1.92 8.30
C PRO A 115 2.95 -0.75 9.05
N ALA A 116 2.29 0.41 9.01
CA ALA A 116 2.78 1.65 9.61
C ALA A 116 3.09 1.52 11.12
N PHE A 117 2.25 0.84 11.90
CA PHE A 117 2.50 0.63 13.32
C PHE A 117 3.73 -0.23 13.62
N LEU A 118 4.16 -1.07 12.68
CA LEU A 118 5.29 -1.98 12.82
C LEU A 118 6.56 -1.48 12.12
N SER A 119 6.54 -0.26 11.58
CA SER A 119 7.65 0.33 10.80
C SER A 119 8.97 0.48 11.57
N ARG A 120 8.97 0.38 12.90
CA ARG A 120 10.17 0.39 13.75
C ARG A 120 10.61 -0.98 14.24
N GLN A 121 9.84 -2.04 14.01
CA GLN A 121 10.12 -3.39 14.52
C GLN A 121 11.33 -4.02 13.80
N THR A 122 12.49 -3.94 14.43
CA THR A 122 13.76 -4.37 13.82
C THR A 122 13.71 -5.85 13.39
N GLY A 123 13.19 -6.73 14.25
CA GLY A 123 13.08 -8.17 13.92
C GLY A 123 12.25 -8.42 12.67
N LEU A 124 11.10 -7.74 12.52
CA LEU A 124 10.22 -7.90 11.37
C LEU A 124 10.87 -7.33 10.07
N ILE A 125 11.48 -6.15 10.15
CA ILE A 125 12.17 -5.54 8.99
C ILE A 125 13.29 -6.46 8.50
N LEU A 126 14.12 -6.98 9.40
CA LEU A 126 15.20 -7.91 9.05
C LEU A 126 14.67 -9.24 8.48
N ALA A 127 13.59 -9.79 9.06
CA ALA A 127 12.99 -11.03 8.56
C ALA A 127 12.47 -10.84 7.13
N VAL A 128 11.70 -9.77 6.86
CA VAL A 128 11.22 -9.45 5.51
C VAL A 128 12.39 -9.26 4.54
N SER A 129 13.40 -8.50 4.92
CA SER A 129 14.54 -8.26 4.05
C SER A 129 15.33 -9.54 3.70
N ARG A 130 15.50 -10.45 4.66
CA ARG A 130 16.20 -11.74 4.45
C ARG A 130 15.52 -12.68 3.48
N THR A 131 14.23 -12.49 3.19
CA THR A 131 13.53 -13.28 2.16
C THR A 131 14.04 -13.02 0.75
N GLY A 132 14.77 -11.94 0.53
CA GLY A 132 15.18 -11.46 -0.81
C GLY A 132 14.04 -10.86 -1.63
N LYS A 133 12.79 -10.92 -1.16
CA LYS A 133 11.63 -10.31 -1.82
C LYS A 133 11.66 -8.78 -1.68
N PRO A 134 11.00 -8.05 -2.61
CA PRO A 134 10.74 -6.64 -2.43
C PRO A 134 9.96 -6.36 -1.15
N GLY A 135 10.41 -5.35 -0.38
CA GLY A 135 9.71 -4.87 0.80
C GLY A 135 9.06 -3.51 0.55
N ASN A 136 7.87 -3.30 1.10
CA ASN A 136 7.24 -1.99 1.20
C ASN A 136 7.06 -1.61 2.67
N ILE A 137 7.74 -0.56 3.15
CA ILE A 137 7.61 -0.12 4.54
C ILE A 137 6.72 1.12 4.58
N LYS A 138 5.54 0.99 5.19
CA LYS A 138 4.67 2.14 5.44
C LYS A 138 5.22 2.99 6.58
N LYS A 139 5.36 4.30 6.34
CA LYS A 139 5.80 5.24 7.38
C LYS A 139 4.78 5.26 8.53
N GLY A 140 5.26 5.06 9.75
CA GLY A 140 4.43 5.23 10.95
C GLY A 140 3.91 6.65 11.08
N GLN A 141 2.68 6.79 11.57
CA GLN A 141 2.07 8.12 11.79
C GLN A 141 2.82 8.96 12.84
N PHE A 142 3.65 8.30 13.64
CA PHE A 142 4.49 8.86 14.69
C PHE A 142 5.93 9.15 14.24
N LEU A 143 6.27 8.86 12.98
CA LEU A 143 7.60 9.06 12.41
C LEU A 143 7.64 10.30 11.52
N SER A 144 8.75 11.04 11.61
CA SER A 144 9.11 11.99 10.56
C SER A 144 9.59 11.27 9.29
N PRO A 145 9.53 11.93 8.12
CA PRO A 145 10.10 11.35 6.89
C PRO A 145 11.59 11.01 7.00
N GLN A 146 12.36 11.80 7.77
CA GLN A 146 13.79 11.59 8.00
C GLN A 146 14.07 10.30 8.78
N GLU A 147 13.23 9.97 9.77
CA GLU A 147 13.38 8.75 10.57
C GLU A 147 13.18 7.47 9.76
N MET A 148 12.55 7.56 8.58
CA MET A 148 12.46 6.41 7.67
C MET A 148 13.83 5.94 7.17
N GLY A 149 14.86 6.81 7.21
CA GLY A 149 16.25 6.42 6.96
C GLY A 149 16.73 5.26 7.85
N ASN A 150 16.29 5.22 9.11
CA ASN A 150 16.61 4.11 10.02
C ASN A 150 15.97 2.78 9.58
N ALA A 151 14.75 2.83 9.03
CA ALA A 151 14.09 1.64 8.48
C ALA A 151 14.78 1.16 7.21
N VAL A 152 15.22 2.10 6.35
CA VAL A 152 16.04 1.81 5.16
C VAL A 152 17.34 1.12 5.56
N GLU A 153 18.07 1.67 6.53
CA GLU A 153 19.34 1.09 7.02
C GLU A 153 19.15 -0.35 7.52
N LYS A 154 18.13 -0.58 8.36
CA LYS A 154 17.80 -1.93 8.84
C LYS A 154 17.51 -2.90 7.69
N PHE A 155 16.66 -2.50 6.75
CA PHE A 155 16.29 -3.35 5.63
C PHE A 155 17.52 -3.67 4.76
N THR A 156 18.32 -2.67 4.44
CA THR A 156 19.47 -2.83 3.54
C THR A 156 20.68 -3.48 4.20
N SER A 157 20.73 -3.55 5.54
CA SER A 157 21.81 -4.21 6.28
C SER A 157 21.97 -5.70 5.99
N THR A 158 20.91 -6.34 5.47
CA THR A 158 20.97 -7.76 5.06
C THR A 158 21.48 -7.97 3.63
N GLY A 159 21.73 -6.89 2.89
CA GLY A 159 22.11 -6.91 1.47
C GLY A 159 20.96 -6.75 0.49
N ASN A 160 19.69 -6.88 0.94
CA ASN A 160 18.54 -6.66 0.07
C ASN A 160 18.35 -5.16 -0.21
N ARG A 161 18.26 -4.80 -1.50
CA ARG A 161 18.06 -3.42 -1.96
C ARG A 161 16.69 -3.20 -2.62
N SER A 162 15.84 -4.23 -2.67
CA SER A 162 14.50 -4.15 -3.26
C SER A 162 13.51 -3.58 -2.24
N LEU A 163 13.53 -2.27 -2.05
CA LEU A 163 12.77 -1.57 -1.01
C LEU A 163 11.93 -0.45 -1.62
N MET A 164 10.70 -0.31 -1.15
CA MET A 164 9.82 0.84 -1.35
C MET A 164 9.44 1.43 0.01
N LEU A 165 9.21 2.74 0.04
CA LEU A 165 8.70 3.45 1.22
C LEU A 165 7.30 3.98 0.90
N THR A 166 6.38 3.95 1.87
CA THR A 166 5.03 4.49 1.66
C THR A 166 4.73 5.62 2.65
N GLU A 167 4.45 6.81 2.11
CA GLU A 167 3.88 7.94 2.86
C GLU A 167 2.37 7.72 3.07
N ARG A 168 1.88 7.97 4.29
CA ARG A 168 0.46 7.81 4.63
C ARG A 168 -0.05 8.80 5.68
N GLY A 169 0.68 9.89 5.89
CA GLY A 169 0.38 10.93 6.87
C GLY A 169 0.99 10.69 8.25
N SER A 170 0.94 11.73 9.03
CA SER A 170 1.39 11.78 10.43
C SER A 170 0.24 12.22 11.33
N ALA A 171 0.21 11.72 12.57
CA ALA A 171 -0.76 12.15 13.57
C ALA A 171 -0.61 13.64 13.85
N PHE A 172 -1.72 14.37 13.82
CA PHE A 172 -1.76 15.81 14.10
C PHE A 172 -2.96 16.12 14.99
N GLY A 173 -2.73 16.13 16.28
CA GLY A 173 -3.78 16.16 17.29
C GLY A 173 -4.46 14.80 17.45
N TYR A 174 -5.68 14.82 18.01
CA TYR A 174 -6.48 13.61 18.22
C TYR A 174 -7.27 13.25 16.96
N ASN A 175 -7.30 11.96 16.64
CA ASN A 175 -8.14 11.39 15.58
C ASN A 175 -7.98 12.05 14.19
N ASN A 176 -6.83 12.64 13.91
CA ASN A 176 -6.58 13.34 12.66
C ASN A 176 -5.18 13.02 12.09
N LEU A 177 -5.08 13.05 10.77
CA LEU A 177 -3.82 12.87 10.04
C LEU A 177 -3.60 14.07 9.11
N VAL A 178 -2.33 14.44 8.94
CA VAL A 178 -1.90 15.46 7.99
C VAL A 178 -0.74 14.90 7.16
N VAL A 179 -0.75 15.20 5.88
CA VAL A 179 0.36 14.85 4.98
C VAL A 179 1.21 16.07 4.70
N ASP A 180 2.48 15.99 5.03
CA ASP A 180 3.49 16.93 4.56
C ASP A 180 4.05 16.42 3.22
N MET A 181 3.68 17.06 2.12
CA MET A 181 4.13 16.66 0.78
C MET A 181 5.65 16.74 0.59
N ARG A 182 6.37 17.51 1.44
CA ARG A 182 7.84 17.50 1.47
C ARG A 182 8.40 16.15 1.92
N GLY A 183 7.60 15.34 2.60
CA GLY A 183 7.97 13.98 3.02
C GLY A 183 8.34 13.08 1.84
N ILE A 184 7.71 13.27 0.68
CA ILE A 184 7.97 12.48 -0.52
C ILE A 184 9.41 12.71 -1.03
N PRO A 185 9.86 13.92 -1.38
CA PRO A 185 11.24 14.14 -1.82
C PRO A 185 12.26 13.85 -0.73
N ILE A 186 11.95 14.05 0.57
CA ILE A 186 12.84 13.69 1.68
C ILE A 186 13.08 12.17 1.68
N MET A 187 12.04 11.35 1.60
CA MET A 187 12.18 9.89 1.58
C MET A 187 12.81 9.38 0.26
N ARG A 188 12.53 10.03 -0.88
CA ARG A 188 13.19 9.72 -2.16
C ARG A 188 14.70 9.97 -2.13
N ALA A 189 15.16 10.90 -1.31
CA ALA A 189 16.59 11.18 -1.14
C ALA A 189 17.37 9.99 -0.53
N PHE A 190 16.71 9.00 0.08
CA PHE A 190 17.35 7.74 0.47
C PHE A 190 17.65 6.81 -0.72
N GLY A 191 17.23 7.18 -1.94
CA GLY A 191 17.49 6.44 -3.17
C GLY A 191 16.49 5.34 -3.50
N TYR A 192 15.35 5.25 -2.79
CA TYR A 192 14.31 4.23 -2.99
C TYR A 192 13.00 4.85 -3.46
N PRO A 193 12.17 4.09 -4.24
CA PRO A 193 10.86 4.55 -4.66
C PRO A 193 9.95 4.88 -3.48
N VAL A 194 9.17 5.95 -3.64
CA VAL A 194 8.19 6.37 -2.65
C VAL A 194 6.78 6.23 -3.22
N VAL A 195 5.97 5.46 -2.54
CA VAL A 195 4.54 5.28 -2.79
C VAL A 195 3.75 6.23 -1.89
N PHE A 196 2.70 6.82 -2.39
CA PHE A 196 1.75 7.58 -1.58
C PHE A 196 0.46 6.80 -1.37
N ASP A 197 0.09 6.59 -0.11
CA ASP A 197 -1.17 5.96 0.27
C ASP A 197 -2.28 7.00 0.36
N ALA A 198 -3.09 7.09 -0.69
CA ALA A 198 -4.14 8.10 -0.81
C ALA A 198 -5.34 7.82 0.09
N THR A 199 -5.61 6.54 0.40
CA THR A 199 -6.79 6.15 1.19
C THR A 199 -6.55 6.24 2.70
N HIS A 200 -5.38 5.83 3.18
CA HIS A 200 -5.07 5.95 4.61
C HIS A 200 -4.62 7.35 5.03
N SER A 201 -4.19 8.20 4.11
CA SER A 201 -3.82 9.59 4.41
C SER A 201 -5.00 10.47 4.79
N VAL A 202 -6.22 10.08 4.41
CA VAL A 202 -7.48 10.77 4.72
C VAL A 202 -8.31 10.07 5.81
N GLN A 203 -7.71 9.09 6.50
CA GLN A 203 -8.34 8.38 7.59
C GLN A 203 -8.44 9.27 8.84
N LEU A 204 -9.54 9.13 9.57
CA LEU A 204 -9.73 9.71 10.90
C LEU A 204 -9.64 8.57 11.94
N PRO A 205 -8.44 8.27 12.47
CA PRO A 205 -8.24 7.10 13.35
C PRO A 205 -9.11 7.20 14.60
N GLY A 206 -9.95 6.17 14.86
CA GLY A 206 -10.86 6.15 16.00
C GLY A 206 -11.97 7.22 15.97
N GLY A 207 -12.15 7.95 14.87
CA GLY A 207 -13.11 9.06 14.76
C GLY A 207 -14.59 8.65 14.90
N GLN A 208 -14.90 7.34 14.83
CA GLN A 208 -16.23 6.78 15.05
C GLN A 208 -16.25 5.75 16.19
N GLY A 209 -15.44 5.97 17.23
CA GLY A 209 -15.35 5.06 18.37
C GLY A 209 -14.68 3.72 18.01
N ALA A 210 -15.46 2.68 17.76
CA ALA A 210 -14.95 1.35 17.41
C ALA A 210 -14.46 1.22 15.95
N ARG A 211 -14.61 2.27 15.12
CA ARG A 211 -14.20 2.31 13.71
C ARG A 211 -13.46 3.59 13.39
N SER A 212 -12.58 3.53 12.41
CA SER A 212 -12.00 4.73 11.82
C SER A 212 -13.03 5.42 10.92
N GLY A 213 -13.11 6.75 11.02
CA GLY A 213 -13.76 7.58 10.02
C GLY A 213 -12.84 7.85 8.85
N GLY A 214 -13.31 8.63 7.86
CA GLY A 214 -12.50 9.02 6.72
C GLY A 214 -13.12 10.16 5.94
N GLN A 215 -12.28 10.80 5.14
CA GLN A 215 -12.62 11.93 4.28
C GLN A 215 -12.22 11.60 2.83
N ARG A 216 -12.83 10.55 2.26
CA ARG A 216 -12.57 10.01 0.90
C ARG A 216 -12.53 11.09 -0.17
N GLU A 217 -13.32 12.15 -0.01
CA GLU A 217 -13.40 13.29 -0.94
C GLU A 217 -12.05 14.00 -1.14
N PHE A 218 -11.12 13.91 -0.19
CA PHE A 218 -9.78 14.49 -0.31
C PHE A 218 -8.72 13.54 -0.88
N ALA A 219 -9.03 12.26 -1.05
CA ALA A 219 -8.06 11.27 -1.53
C ALA A 219 -7.46 11.64 -2.88
N LEU A 220 -8.29 12.04 -3.85
CA LEU A 220 -7.83 12.47 -5.17
C LEU A 220 -6.98 13.74 -5.11
N THR A 221 -7.36 14.71 -4.27
CA THR A 221 -6.62 15.96 -4.10
C THR A 221 -5.22 15.71 -3.57
N LEU A 222 -5.11 14.89 -2.52
CA LEU A 222 -3.81 14.54 -1.95
C LEU A 222 -2.98 13.67 -2.89
N ALA A 223 -3.60 12.72 -3.60
CA ALA A 223 -2.91 11.90 -4.59
C ALA A 223 -2.31 12.75 -5.73
N LYS A 224 -3.05 13.74 -6.25
CA LYS A 224 -2.53 14.70 -7.24
C LYS A 224 -1.32 15.47 -6.72
N ALA A 225 -1.41 15.98 -5.49
CA ALA A 225 -0.30 16.69 -4.85
C ALA A 225 0.92 15.78 -4.65
N ALA A 226 0.70 14.52 -4.27
CA ALA A 226 1.77 13.54 -4.09
C ALA A 226 2.48 13.19 -5.41
N VAL A 227 1.73 13.00 -6.50
CA VAL A 227 2.32 12.80 -7.84
C VAL A 227 3.14 14.01 -8.25
N ALA A 228 2.61 15.23 -8.05
CA ALA A 228 3.33 16.46 -8.31
C ALA A 228 4.58 16.64 -7.44
N ALA A 229 4.56 16.13 -6.20
CA ALA A 229 5.73 16.09 -5.31
C ALA A 229 6.74 14.99 -5.67
N GLY A 230 6.47 14.17 -6.69
CA GLY A 230 7.36 13.16 -7.24
C GLY A 230 7.16 11.75 -6.71
N ALA A 231 5.98 11.38 -6.23
CA ALA A 231 5.68 9.99 -5.87
C ALA A 231 5.92 9.05 -7.08
N ASP A 232 6.52 7.89 -6.82
CA ASP A 232 6.81 6.86 -7.82
C ASP A 232 5.62 5.90 -7.98
N GLY A 233 4.74 5.84 -7.00
CA GLY A 233 3.54 5.00 -7.03
C GLY A 233 2.42 5.55 -6.15
N ILE A 234 1.22 5.03 -6.37
CA ILE A 234 0.01 5.33 -5.58
C ILE A 234 -0.54 4.02 -5.02
N PHE A 235 -0.84 4.06 -3.74
CA PHE A 235 -1.58 3.01 -3.05
C PHE A 235 -3.01 3.49 -2.81
N ILE A 236 -3.99 2.66 -3.18
CA ILE A 236 -5.42 2.89 -2.91
C ILE A 236 -6.11 1.61 -2.46
N GLU A 237 -6.98 1.71 -1.48
CA GLU A 237 -7.93 0.66 -1.17
C GLU A 237 -9.22 0.88 -1.96
N VAL A 238 -9.72 -0.19 -2.57
CA VAL A 238 -10.83 -0.17 -3.52
C VAL A 238 -11.83 -1.23 -3.16
N HIS A 239 -13.11 -0.92 -3.28
CA HIS A 239 -14.18 -1.89 -3.07
C HIS A 239 -15.30 -1.70 -4.11
N PRO A 240 -15.97 -2.77 -4.61
CA PRO A 240 -17.11 -2.63 -5.49
C PRO A 240 -18.24 -1.77 -4.90
N GLU A 241 -18.49 -1.93 -3.60
CA GLU A 241 -19.51 -1.22 -2.82
C GLU A 241 -18.91 -0.78 -1.47
N PRO A 242 -18.17 0.34 -1.38
CA PRO A 242 -17.47 0.76 -0.15
C PRO A 242 -18.36 0.82 1.09
N GLU A 243 -19.63 1.11 0.93
CA GLU A 243 -20.59 1.21 2.04
C GLU A 243 -20.90 -0.15 2.68
N LYS A 244 -20.64 -1.26 1.97
CA LYS A 244 -20.79 -2.63 2.46
C LYS A 244 -19.48 -3.23 2.96
N ALA A 245 -18.35 -2.54 2.79
CA ALA A 245 -17.05 -3.05 3.16
C ALA A 245 -16.94 -3.32 4.67
N LEU A 246 -16.34 -4.46 5.02
CA LEU A 246 -16.16 -4.91 6.41
C LEU A 246 -15.01 -4.18 7.11
N CYS A 247 -14.17 -3.46 6.35
CA CYS A 247 -13.03 -2.69 6.85
C CYS A 247 -12.89 -1.39 6.05
N ASP A 248 -12.60 -0.28 6.72
CA ASP A 248 -12.20 1.04 6.18
C ASP A 248 -13.08 1.62 5.04
N GLY A 249 -14.32 1.18 4.92
CA GLY A 249 -15.27 1.63 3.89
C GLY A 249 -15.32 3.15 3.66
N PRO A 250 -15.33 4.00 4.72
CA PRO A 250 -15.35 5.46 4.56
C PRO A 250 -14.15 6.04 3.79
N ASN A 251 -13.04 5.30 3.68
CA ASN A 251 -11.83 5.75 2.98
C ASN A 251 -11.66 5.15 1.59
N MET A 252 -12.31 4.02 1.32
CA MET A 252 -12.11 3.29 0.06
C MET A 252 -12.67 4.05 -1.13
N ILE A 253 -11.99 3.91 -2.26
CA ILE A 253 -12.47 4.38 -3.56
C ILE A 253 -13.45 3.34 -4.11
N ALA A 254 -14.59 3.80 -4.64
CA ALA A 254 -15.50 2.91 -5.35
C ALA A 254 -14.83 2.41 -6.63
N LEU A 255 -15.00 1.12 -6.93
CA LEU A 255 -14.34 0.48 -8.08
C LEU A 255 -14.69 1.18 -9.41
N ASP A 256 -15.91 1.70 -9.53
CA ASP A 256 -16.36 2.43 -10.72
C ASP A 256 -15.67 3.79 -10.90
N ASP A 257 -15.19 4.41 -9.81
CA ASP A 257 -14.52 5.72 -9.86
C ASP A 257 -13.02 5.60 -10.16
N VAL A 258 -12.44 4.40 -10.10
CA VAL A 258 -10.98 4.19 -10.18
C VAL A 258 -10.41 4.64 -11.53
N HIS A 259 -11.11 4.43 -12.65
CA HIS A 259 -10.61 4.82 -13.95
C HIS A 259 -10.36 6.34 -14.03
N GLU A 260 -11.33 7.15 -13.63
CA GLU A 260 -11.19 8.62 -13.63
C GLU A 260 -10.14 9.11 -12.64
N PHE A 261 -10.10 8.46 -11.44
CA PHE A 261 -9.09 8.73 -10.42
C PHE A 261 -7.66 8.53 -10.99
N LEU A 262 -7.38 7.38 -11.58
CA LEU A 262 -6.05 7.06 -12.11
C LEU A 262 -5.71 7.86 -13.38
N ALA A 263 -6.67 8.10 -14.26
CA ALA A 263 -6.49 8.94 -15.46
C ALA A 263 -6.08 10.38 -15.09
N ALA A 264 -6.66 10.94 -14.01
CA ALA A 264 -6.28 12.26 -13.51
C ALA A 264 -4.82 12.28 -12.99
N LEU A 265 -4.37 11.24 -12.31
CA LEU A 265 -3.01 11.13 -11.81
C LEU A 265 -1.99 10.90 -12.91
N LYS A 266 -2.33 10.07 -13.91
CA LYS A 266 -1.50 9.82 -15.10
C LYS A 266 -1.20 11.13 -15.83
N ARG A 267 -2.23 11.98 -16.09
CA ARG A 267 -2.02 13.28 -16.75
C ARG A 267 -1.03 14.19 -16.01
N ILE A 268 -1.04 14.17 -14.67
CA ILE A 268 -0.07 14.93 -13.88
C ILE A 268 1.33 14.32 -14.05
N LYS A 269 1.44 12.99 -13.94
CA LYS A 269 2.74 12.30 -14.09
C LYS A 269 3.37 12.57 -15.46
N GLU A 270 2.59 12.59 -16.52
CA GLU A 270 3.05 12.84 -17.89
C GLU A 270 3.41 14.31 -18.16
N ALA A 271 2.97 15.24 -17.30
CA ALA A 271 3.29 16.67 -17.41
C ALA A 271 4.55 17.08 -16.64
N LEU A 272 5.17 16.16 -15.86
CA LEU A 272 6.38 16.39 -15.04
C LEU A 272 7.63 15.90 -15.77
#